data_bce4d8d91ce3c1b49b91790515501601
#
_entry.id   bce4d8d91ce3c1b49b91790515501601
#
_cell.length_a   1.000
_cell.length_b   1.000
_cell.length_c   1.000
_cell.angle_alpha   90.00
_cell.angle_beta   90.00
_cell.angle_gamma   90.00
#
_symmetry.space_group_name_H-M   'P 1'
#
loop_
_entity.id
_entity.type
_entity.pdbx_description
1 polymer ?
#
loop_
_entity_poly.entity_id
_entity_poly.type
_entity_poly.pdbx_seq_one_letter_code
_entity_poly.pdbx_strand_id
1 'polypeptide(L)'
;GCQKGANNIKLVYEPLSEKEECLLNLTENKILMYKLNNIPGDIKYNISLIYEVYKNTEKIKEEVIMGFMQDEPNGKINNKKLGLNIKNNEIRFIHGKEGAYAIGSYNLEEDLSKYSKAFFMNNASLEIGTDIYIYYANLGKGIRMDIPLGIPVDLNGLNDLLKDNEYTVLIKLSYEEI
;
A
#
# COMPACT_ATOMS: atom_id res chain seq x y z
N GLY A 1 13.39 -29.39 2.85
CA GLY A 1 14.01 -28.19 2.33
C GLY A 1 13.05 -27.03 2.34
N CYS A 2 13.31 -26.12 3.21
CA CYS A 2 12.43 -24.97 3.41
C CYS A 2 12.58 -24.01 2.25
N GLN A 3 11.60 -23.96 1.36
CA GLN A 3 11.45 -22.87 0.39
C GLN A 3 10.53 -21.77 0.93
N LYS A 4 10.61 -21.49 2.23
CA LYS A 4 9.92 -20.32 2.80
C LYS A 4 10.44 -19.08 2.09
N GLY A 5 9.54 -18.35 1.43
CA GLY A 5 9.87 -17.15 0.69
C GLY A 5 10.08 -17.32 -0.81
N ALA A 6 10.05 -18.56 -1.35
CA ALA A 6 10.15 -18.79 -2.80
C ALA A 6 9.02 -18.11 -3.58
N ASN A 7 7.82 -17.97 -2.96
CA ASN A 7 6.64 -17.31 -3.53
C ASN A 7 6.41 -15.91 -2.96
N ASN A 8 7.36 -15.37 -2.20
CA ASN A 8 7.23 -14.02 -1.68
C ASN A 8 7.48 -13.00 -2.78
N ILE A 9 6.55 -12.07 -2.85
CA ILE A 9 6.71 -10.91 -3.74
C ILE A 9 7.67 -9.92 -3.09
N LYS A 10 8.60 -9.39 -3.87
CA LYS A 10 9.49 -8.32 -3.44
C LYS A 10 8.90 -6.98 -3.83
N LEU A 11 8.52 -6.19 -2.84
CA LEU A 11 8.11 -4.81 -3.03
C LEU A 11 9.37 -3.93 -2.93
N VAL A 12 9.72 -3.28 -4.02
CA VAL A 12 10.92 -2.44 -4.11
C VAL A 12 10.48 -0.99 -4.26
N TYR A 13 10.85 -0.15 -3.33
CA TYR A 13 10.58 1.28 -3.41
C TYR A 13 11.50 1.92 -4.46
N GLU A 14 10.91 2.75 -5.33
CA GLU A 14 11.63 3.52 -6.33
C GLU A 14 11.62 4.99 -5.93
N PRO A 15 12.71 5.51 -5.31
CA PRO A 15 12.74 6.90 -4.90
C PRO A 15 12.71 7.84 -6.12
N LEU A 16 12.02 8.96 -5.95
CA LEU A 16 12.02 10.02 -6.94
C LEU A 16 13.37 10.73 -6.94
N SER A 17 13.75 11.27 -8.10
CA SER A 17 14.91 12.15 -8.18
C SER A 17 14.65 13.45 -7.41
N GLU A 18 15.72 14.16 -7.03
CA GLU A 18 15.62 15.46 -6.37
C GLU A 18 14.77 16.45 -7.18
N LYS A 19 14.95 16.49 -8.48
CA LYS A 19 14.15 17.36 -9.36
C LYS A 19 12.67 16.97 -9.35
N GLU A 20 12.37 15.67 -9.43
CA GLU A 20 10.98 15.19 -9.36
C GLU A 20 10.34 15.53 -8.02
N GLU A 21 11.04 15.34 -6.90
CA GLU A 21 10.55 15.73 -5.58
C GLU A 21 10.28 17.23 -5.48
N CYS A 22 11.17 18.07 -6.00
CA CYS A 22 10.99 19.52 -6.00
C CYS A 22 9.73 19.91 -6.79
N LEU A 23 9.52 19.31 -7.97
CA LEU A 23 8.33 19.59 -8.78
C LEU A 23 7.05 19.17 -8.08
N LEU A 24 7.06 18.02 -7.41
CA LEU A 24 5.89 17.52 -6.68
C LEU A 24 5.57 18.36 -5.45
N ASN A 25 6.60 18.82 -4.74
CA ASN A 25 6.42 19.70 -3.57
C ASN A 25 5.72 21.02 -3.96
N LEU A 26 5.92 21.50 -5.17
CA LEU A 26 5.22 22.68 -5.67
C LEU A 26 3.72 22.44 -5.90
N THR A 27 3.30 21.19 -6.04
CA THR A 27 1.91 20.80 -6.29
C THR A 27 1.21 20.20 -5.06
N GLU A 28 1.91 20.11 -3.94
CA GLU A 28 1.44 19.48 -2.70
C GLU A 28 1.01 18.00 -2.87
N ASN A 29 1.53 17.33 -3.89
CA ASN A 29 1.27 15.91 -4.14
C ASN A 29 2.29 15.02 -3.46
N LYS A 30 1.85 13.86 -2.97
CA LYS A 30 2.75 12.79 -2.51
C LYS A 30 2.61 11.59 -3.42
N ILE A 31 3.69 11.24 -4.09
CA ILE A 31 3.74 10.09 -4.99
C ILE A 31 4.63 9.01 -4.38
N LEU A 32 4.09 7.79 -4.34
CA LEU A 32 4.82 6.58 -3.96
C LEU A 32 4.93 5.69 -5.19
N MET A 33 6.16 5.33 -5.55
CA MET A 33 6.42 4.42 -6.66
C MET A 33 7.09 3.16 -6.14
N TYR A 34 6.52 2.02 -6.49
CA TYR A 34 7.06 0.70 -6.16
C TYR A 34 7.19 -0.14 -7.42
N LYS A 35 8.05 -1.13 -7.32
CA LYS A 35 8.18 -2.19 -8.28
C LYS A 35 7.94 -3.52 -7.58
N LEU A 36 7.10 -4.35 -8.16
CA LEU A 36 6.82 -5.70 -7.68
C LEU A 36 7.66 -6.68 -8.48
N ASN A 37 8.51 -7.43 -7.80
CA ASN A 37 9.34 -8.46 -8.36
C ASN A 37 9.02 -9.82 -7.77
N ASN A 38 9.41 -10.87 -8.47
CA ASN A 38 9.22 -12.25 -8.04
C ASN A 38 7.74 -12.62 -7.82
N ILE A 39 6.85 -12.08 -8.65
CA ILE A 39 5.44 -12.47 -8.61
C ILE A 39 5.35 -13.89 -9.15
N PRO A 40 4.84 -14.88 -8.37
CA PRO A 40 4.83 -16.27 -8.79
C PRO A 40 3.96 -16.50 -10.04
N GLY A 41 4.39 -17.41 -10.91
CA GLY A 41 3.64 -17.80 -12.10
C GLY A 41 2.98 -19.17 -12.00
N ASP A 42 3.18 -19.89 -10.90
CA ASP A 42 2.71 -21.26 -10.71
C ASP A 42 1.52 -21.38 -9.74
N ILE A 43 1.10 -20.26 -9.17
CA ILE A 43 -0.06 -20.21 -8.29
C ILE A 43 -1.07 -19.16 -8.77
N LYS A 44 -2.32 -19.40 -8.44
CA LYS A 44 -3.38 -18.40 -8.66
C LYS A 44 -3.42 -17.48 -7.45
N TYR A 45 -3.39 -16.18 -7.69
CA TYR A 45 -3.34 -15.20 -6.63
C TYR A 45 -4.12 -13.94 -6.96
N ASN A 46 -4.45 -13.20 -5.92
CA ASN A 46 -5.03 -11.88 -5.97
C ASN A 46 -4.18 -10.92 -5.14
N ILE A 47 -3.78 -9.81 -5.72
CA ILE A 47 -3.11 -8.71 -5.02
C ILE A 47 -4.06 -7.53 -5.02
N SER A 48 -4.35 -7.00 -3.84
CA SER A 48 -5.31 -5.92 -3.66
C SER A 48 -4.69 -4.75 -2.90
N LEU A 49 -5.10 -3.55 -3.26
CA LEU A 49 -4.85 -2.34 -2.51
C LEU A 49 -6.14 -1.98 -1.77
N ILE A 50 -6.10 -1.93 -0.45
CA ILE A 50 -7.28 -1.80 0.39
C ILE A 50 -7.17 -0.52 1.22
N TYR A 51 -8.22 0.29 1.17
CA TYR A 51 -8.38 1.52 1.94
C TYR A 51 -9.28 1.24 3.13
N GLU A 52 -8.81 1.58 4.32
CA GLU A 52 -9.53 1.34 5.57
C GLU A 52 -9.64 2.64 6.38
N VAL A 53 -10.80 2.85 6.99
CA VAL A 53 -11.04 3.95 7.94
C VAL A 53 -11.50 3.37 9.25
N TYR A 54 -10.87 3.83 10.33
CA TYR A 54 -11.22 3.49 11.71
C TYR A 54 -11.66 4.73 12.45
N LYS A 55 -12.72 4.60 13.24
CA LYS A 55 -13.11 5.58 14.25
C LYS A 55 -12.78 4.97 15.61
N ASN A 56 -11.87 5.61 16.34
CA ASN A 56 -11.25 4.99 17.51
C ASN A 56 -10.67 3.62 17.11
N THR A 57 -11.09 2.53 17.71
CA THR A 57 -10.61 1.18 17.37
C THR A 57 -11.57 0.40 16.45
N GLU A 58 -12.66 1.01 16.01
CA GLU A 58 -13.67 0.37 15.18
C GLU A 58 -13.45 0.66 13.69
N LYS A 59 -13.39 -0.38 12.88
CA LYS A 59 -13.35 -0.24 11.42
C LYS A 59 -14.72 0.21 10.92
N ILE A 60 -14.80 1.40 10.34
CA ILE A 60 -16.04 1.95 9.78
C ILE A 60 -16.08 1.90 8.26
N LYS A 61 -14.96 1.64 7.60
CA LYS A 61 -14.88 1.52 6.13
C LYS A 61 -13.76 0.58 5.72
N GLU A 62 -14.02 -0.24 4.72
CA GLU A 62 -13.03 -1.06 4.03
C GLU A 62 -13.40 -1.14 2.55
N GLU A 63 -12.53 -0.66 1.68
CA GLU A 63 -12.74 -0.64 0.24
C GLU A 63 -11.53 -1.18 -0.50
N VAL A 64 -11.75 -2.15 -1.39
CA VAL A 64 -10.73 -2.58 -2.35
C VAL A 64 -10.70 -1.54 -3.47
N ILE A 65 -9.67 -0.72 -3.51
CA ILE A 65 -9.57 0.39 -4.46
C ILE A 65 -8.85 0.00 -5.74
N MET A 66 -8.05 -1.06 -5.69
CA MET A 66 -7.34 -1.60 -6.85
C MET A 66 -7.07 -3.08 -6.58
N GLY A 67 -7.12 -3.89 -7.60
CA GLY A 67 -6.73 -5.28 -7.53
C GLY A 67 -6.29 -5.82 -8.88
N PHE A 68 -5.45 -6.82 -8.86
CA PHE A 68 -5.14 -7.63 -10.02
C PHE A 68 -4.94 -9.07 -9.59
N MET A 69 -5.32 -9.96 -10.46
CA MET A 69 -5.22 -11.39 -10.19
C MET A 69 -4.45 -12.11 -11.29
N GLN A 70 -3.86 -13.22 -10.92
CA GLN A 70 -3.29 -14.20 -11.84
C GLN A 70 -4.11 -15.48 -11.68
N ASP A 71 -4.89 -15.83 -12.68
CA ASP A 71 -5.75 -17.01 -12.67
C ASP A 71 -5.25 -18.11 -13.62
N GLU A 72 -4.27 -17.80 -14.46
CA GLU A 72 -3.63 -18.77 -15.35
C GLU A 72 -2.13 -18.86 -15.02
N PRO A 73 -1.58 -20.06 -14.83
CA PRO A 73 -0.15 -20.23 -14.61
C PRO A 73 0.65 -19.62 -15.75
N ASN A 74 1.61 -18.79 -15.39
CA ASN A 74 2.51 -18.13 -16.31
C ASN A 74 3.90 -18.08 -15.66
N GLY A 75 4.93 -17.66 -16.36
CA GLY A 75 6.25 -17.48 -15.77
C GLY A 75 6.25 -16.39 -14.68
N LYS A 76 7.28 -16.38 -13.84
CA LYS A 76 7.47 -15.33 -12.83
C LYS A 76 7.45 -13.95 -13.50
N ILE A 77 6.74 -13.02 -12.86
CA ILE A 77 6.63 -11.65 -13.34
C ILE A 77 7.54 -10.76 -12.49
N ASN A 78 8.34 -9.95 -13.15
CA ASN A 78 9.20 -8.96 -12.51
C ASN A 78 8.91 -7.58 -13.09
N ASN A 79 9.35 -6.54 -12.40
CA ASN A 79 9.24 -5.15 -12.84
C ASN A 79 7.79 -4.68 -13.05
N LYS A 80 6.83 -5.23 -12.31
CA LYS A 80 5.48 -4.71 -12.35
C LYS A 80 5.42 -3.45 -11.49
N LYS A 81 5.02 -2.34 -12.10
CA LYS A 81 4.93 -1.05 -11.40
C LYS A 81 3.65 -0.95 -10.59
N LEU A 82 3.76 -0.29 -9.45
CA LEU A 82 2.64 0.15 -8.62
C LEU A 82 2.94 1.58 -8.17
N GLY A 83 2.14 2.52 -8.62
CA GLY A 83 2.28 3.92 -8.24
C GLY A 83 1.01 4.45 -7.59
N LEU A 84 1.18 5.30 -6.59
CA LEU A 84 0.10 5.96 -5.88
C LEU A 84 0.36 7.46 -5.81
N ASN A 85 -0.68 8.25 -6.08
CA ASN A 85 -0.71 9.66 -5.76
C ASN A 85 -1.83 9.86 -4.72
N ILE A 86 -1.43 10.06 -3.46
CA ILE A 86 -2.36 10.20 -2.34
C ILE A 86 -2.55 11.69 -2.08
N LYS A 87 -3.70 12.20 -2.51
CA LYS A 87 -4.14 13.57 -2.28
C LYS A 87 -5.04 13.64 -1.05
N ASN A 88 -5.47 14.83 -0.68
CA ASN A 88 -6.31 15.01 0.51
C ASN A 88 -7.70 14.38 0.37
N ASN A 89 -8.23 14.26 -0.86
CA ASN A 89 -9.59 13.76 -1.12
C ASN A 89 -9.66 12.73 -2.25
N GLU A 90 -8.51 12.29 -2.76
CA GLU A 90 -8.45 11.35 -3.88
C GLU A 90 -7.17 10.55 -3.83
N ILE A 91 -7.27 9.27 -4.18
CA ILE A 91 -6.09 8.43 -4.45
C ILE A 91 -6.13 8.06 -5.92
N ARG A 92 -5.09 8.43 -6.66
CA ARG A 92 -4.89 7.95 -8.03
C ARG A 92 -3.84 6.86 -8.00
N PHE A 93 -4.02 5.86 -8.84
CA PHE A 93 -3.11 4.72 -8.88
C PHE A 93 -2.83 4.29 -10.31
N ILE A 94 -1.66 3.70 -10.48
CA ILE A 94 -1.21 3.08 -11.72
C ILE A 94 -0.59 1.73 -11.39
N HIS A 95 -0.89 0.70 -12.17
CA HIS A 95 -0.21 -0.58 -12.05
C HIS A 95 -0.04 -1.24 -13.42
N GLY A 96 0.96 -2.09 -13.53
CA GLY A 96 1.20 -2.82 -14.75
C GLY A 96 2.66 -2.80 -15.16
N LYS A 97 2.88 -3.23 -16.42
CA LYS A 97 4.20 -3.23 -17.06
C LYS A 97 4.26 -2.15 -18.12
N GLU A 98 5.48 -1.78 -18.50
CA GLU A 98 5.71 -0.83 -19.58
C GLU A 98 4.89 -1.20 -20.84
N GLY A 99 4.15 -0.22 -21.35
CA GLY A 99 3.25 -0.39 -22.48
C GLY A 99 1.88 -0.96 -22.16
N ALA A 100 1.59 -1.33 -20.89
CA ALA A 100 0.33 -1.93 -20.48
C ALA A 100 -0.05 -1.51 -19.06
N TYR A 101 -0.13 -0.20 -18.80
CA TYR A 101 -0.54 0.33 -17.51
C TYR A 101 -2.05 0.49 -17.41
N ALA A 102 -2.60 0.07 -16.27
CA ALA A 102 -3.95 0.42 -15.85
C ALA A 102 -3.89 1.61 -14.90
N ILE A 103 -4.74 2.59 -15.13
CA ILE A 103 -4.82 3.81 -14.33
C ILE A 103 -6.23 3.92 -13.77
N GLY A 104 -6.34 4.28 -12.49
CA GLY A 104 -7.63 4.50 -11.85
C GLY A 104 -7.54 5.53 -10.75
N SER A 105 -8.69 5.83 -10.16
CA SER A 105 -8.79 6.74 -9.03
C SER A 105 -9.89 6.31 -8.08
N TYR A 106 -9.74 6.71 -6.83
CA TYR A 106 -10.72 6.51 -5.78
C TYR A 106 -10.95 7.81 -5.04
N ASN A 107 -12.19 8.28 -5.03
CA ASN A 107 -12.56 9.50 -4.31
C ASN A 107 -12.79 9.19 -2.84
N LEU A 108 -12.14 9.94 -1.97
CA LEU A 108 -12.27 9.81 -0.53
C LEU A 108 -13.46 10.65 -0.04
N GLU A 109 -14.24 10.10 0.88
CA GLU A 109 -15.22 10.88 1.65
C GLU A 109 -14.51 11.68 2.74
N GLU A 110 -13.36 11.18 3.22
CA GLU A 110 -12.52 11.82 4.22
C GLU A 110 -11.68 12.93 3.57
N ASP A 111 -11.53 14.04 4.27
CA ASP A 111 -10.55 15.07 3.94
C ASP A 111 -9.29 14.85 4.77
N LEU A 112 -8.23 14.41 4.13
CA LEU A 112 -6.96 14.09 4.79
C LEU A 112 -6.07 15.31 5.04
N SER A 113 -6.52 16.52 4.71
CA SER A 113 -5.68 17.74 4.83
C SER A 113 -5.19 18.01 6.25
N LYS A 114 -5.98 17.65 7.26
CA LYS A 114 -5.66 17.85 8.69
C LYS A 114 -5.04 16.63 9.36
N TYR A 115 -4.88 15.54 8.62
CA TYR A 115 -4.30 14.30 9.16
C TYR A 115 -2.78 14.39 9.20
N SER A 116 -2.19 13.84 10.26
CA SER A 116 -0.76 13.52 10.28
C SER A 116 -0.56 12.23 9.51
N LYS A 117 0.50 12.16 8.66
CA LYS A 117 0.67 11.10 7.68
C LYS A 117 2.05 10.46 7.77
N ALA A 118 2.11 9.16 7.50
CA ALA A 118 3.34 8.41 7.33
C ALA A 118 3.24 7.51 6.09
N PHE A 119 4.33 7.39 5.35
CA PHE A 119 4.39 6.66 4.09
C PHE A 119 5.49 5.60 4.16
N PHE A 120 5.22 4.42 3.61
CA PHE A 120 6.25 3.39 3.50
C PHE A 120 7.15 3.68 2.28
N MET A 121 8.39 4.05 2.55
CA MET A 121 9.37 4.41 1.52
C MET A 121 10.60 3.50 1.62
N ASN A 122 10.38 2.18 1.64
CA ASN A 122 11.43 1.18 1.77
C ASN A 122 11.01 -0.11 1.06
N ASN A 123 11.85 -1.10 1.11
CA ASN A 123 11.59 -2.41 0.51
C ASN A 123 10.92 -3.34 1.52
N ALA A 124 10.07 -4.23 1.02
CA ALA A 124 9.39 -5.24 1.83
C ALA A 124 9.28 -6.58 1.09
N SER A 125 9.04 -7.63 1.85
CA SER A 125 8.69 -8.95 1.33
C SER A 125 7.23 -9.22 1.68
N LEU A 126 6.41 -9.52 0.68
CA LEU A 126 4.99 -9.79 0.85
C LEU A 126 4.74 -11.28 0.70
N GLU A 127 4.38 -11.94 1.80
CA GLU A 127 4.03 -13.35 1.83
C GLU A 127 2.57 -13.54 1.44
N ILE A 128 2.29 -14.66 0.75
CA ILE A 128 0.90 -15.04 0.44
C ILE A 128 0.12 -15.25 1.74
N GLY A 129 -1.11 -14.78 1.77
CA GLY A 129 -1.95 -14.81 2.97
C GLY A 129 -1.69 -13.69 3.96
N THR A 130 -0.86 -12.71 3.62
CA THR A 130 -0.52 -11.59 4.52
C THR A 130 -0.85 -10.23 3.91
N ASP A 131 -0.99 -9.26 4.82
CA ASP A 131 -1.19 -7.84 4.50
C ASP A 131 -0.04 -7.02 5.08
N ILE A 132 0.38 -5.99 4.35
CA ILE A 132 1.31 -4.98 4.87
C ILE A 132 0.71 -3.59 4.67
N TYR A 133 0.85 -2.72 5.66
CA TYR A 133 0.42 -1.33 5.55
C TYR A 133 1.52 -0.49 4.90
N ILE A 134 1.13 0.33 3.92
CA ILE A 134 2.03 1.22 3.18
C ILE A 134 1.72 2.71 3.42
N TYR A 135 0.60 3.00 4.06
CA TYR A 135 0.16 4.36 4.37
C TYR A 135 -0.58 4.36 5.69
N TYR A 136 -0.32 5.38 6.48
CA TYR A 136 -0.96 5.64 7.76
C TYR A 136 -1.26 7.14 7.88
N ALA A 137 -2.47 7.47 8.31
CA ALA A 137 -2.83 8.84 8.64
C ALA A 137 -3.73 8.85 9.87
N ASN A 138 -3.60 9.87 10.72
CA ASN A 138 -4.45 9.99 11.90
C ASN A 138 -4.90 11.42 12.17
N LEU A 139 -6.07 11.52 12.79
CA LEU A 139 -6.51 12.69 13.56
C LEU A 139 -6.34 12.33 15.03
N GLY A 140 -5.37 12.97 15.69
CA GLY A 140 -5.06 12.63 17.09
C GLY A 140 -3.71 13.15 17.52
N LYS A 141 -2.86 12.28 18.03
CA LYS A 141 -1.58 12.65 18.65
C LYS A 141 -0.42 12.92 17.70
N GLY A 142 -0.63 12.86 16.39
CA GLY A 142 0.45 13.02 15.42
C GLY A 142 1.17 11.71 15.13
N ILE A 143 2.34 11.81 14.45
CA ILE A 143 3.09 10.64 14.00
C ILE A 143 4.15 10.26 15.04
N ARG A 144 4.14 8.98 15.42
CA ARG A 144 5.19 8.36 16.23
C ARG A 144 6.26 7.77 15.32
N MET A 145 7.47 7.65 15.82
CA MET A 145 8.62 7.13 15.07
C MET A 145 8.57 5.61 14.82
N ASP A 146 7.71 4.89 15.53
CA ASP A 146 7.66 3.43 15.59
C ASP A 146 6.47 2.82 14.85
N ILE A 147 5.89 3.52 13.87
CA ILE A 147 4.76 3.01 13.10
C ILE A 147 5.22 1.84 12.21
N PRO A 148 4.64 0.63 12.37
CA PRO A 148 5.08 -0.57 11.65
C PRO A 148 4.50 -0.61 10.23
N LEU A 149 5.12 0.14 9.30
CA LEU A 149 4.80 0.06 7.89
C LEU A 149 5.70 -0.94 7.18
N GLY A 150 5.14 -1.65 6.19
CA GLY A 150 5.89 -2.60 5.37
C GLY A 150 6.14 -3.97 6.01
N ILE A 151 5.57 -4.24 7.17
CA ILE A 151 5.64 -5.53 7.85
C ILE A 151 4.23 -6.00 8.20
N PRO A 152 3.97 -7.31 8.28
CA PRO A 152 2.68 -7.80 8.77
C PRO A 152 2.42 -7.34 10.21
N VAL A 153 1.17 -6.99 10.48
CA VAL A 153 0.74 -6.46 11.79
C VAL A 153 -0.34 -7.39 12.35
N ASP A 154 -0.14 -7.89 13.57
CA ASP A 154 -1.13 -8.66 14.29
C ASP A 154 -2.21 -7.74 14.91
N LEU A 155 -3.21 -8.33 15.57
CA LEU A 155 -4.30 -7.57 16.18
C LEU A 155 -3.79 -6.59 17.26
N ASN A 156 -2.79 -6.99 18.03
CA ASN A 156 -2.20 -6.11 19.05
C ASN A 156 -1.47 -4.93 18.40
N GLY A 157 -0.72 -5.18 17.35
CA GLY A 157 -0.04 -4.14 16.58
C GLY A 157 -1.03 -3.18 15.92
N LEU A 158 -2.13 -3.70 15.39
CA LEU A 158 -3.21 -2.87 14.83
C LEU A 158 -3.84 -1.99 15.91
N ASN A 159 -4.16 -2.54 17.07
CA ASN A 159 -4.72 -1.76 18.18
C ASN A 159 -3.76 -0.65 18.62
N ASP A 160 -2.45 -0.91 18.62
CA ASP A 160 -1.44 0.12 18.90
C ASP A 160 -1.44 1.25 17.84
N LEU A 161 -1.64 0.92 16.57
CA LEU A 161 -1.76 1.92 15.51
C LEU A 161 -2.98 2.81 15.68
N LEU A 162 -4.07 2.27 16.20
CA LEU A 162 -5.35 2.96 16.34
C LEU A 162 -5.48 3.74 17.66
N LYS A 163 -4.70 3.35 18.66
CA LYS A 163 -4.78 3.87 20.01
C LYS A 163 -4.62 5.39 20.05
N ASP A 164 -5.50 6.04 20.80
CA ASP A 164 -5.50 7.50 21.04
C ASP A 164 -5.79 8.34 19.80
N ASN A 165 -6.21 7.73 18.70
CA ASN A 165 -6.64 8.44 17.50
C ASN A 165 -8.17 8.54 17.50
N GLU A 166 -8.70 9.70 17.11
CA GLU A 166 -10.12 9.85 16.78
C GLU A 166 -10.45 9.11 15.50
N TYR A 167 -9.66 9.36 14.46
CA TYR A 167 -9.76 8.66 13.19
C TYR A 167 -8.39 8.18 12.73
N THR A 168 -8.36 7.00 12.11
CA THR A 168 -7.16 6.45 11.47
C THR A 168 -7.52 6.00 10.07
N VAL A 169 -6.69 6.36 9.10
CA VAL A 169 -6.80 5.91 7.72
C VAL A 169 -5.58 5.05 7.39
N LEU A 170 -5.82 3.88 6.85
CA LEU A 170 -4.77 2.94 6.48
C LEU A 170 -4.94 2.50 5.02
N ILE A 171 -3.83 2.32 4.34
CA ILE A 171 -3.81 1.65 3.04
C ILE A 171 -2.87 0.45 3.17
N LYS A 172 -3.37 -0.72 2.78
CA LYS A 172 -2.60 -1.96 2.81
C LYS A 172 -2.55 -2.64 1.46
N LEU A 173 -1.48 -3.38 1.23
CA LEU A 173 -1.37 -4.38 0.18
C LEU A 173 -1.69 -5.74 0.78
N SER A 174 -2.60 -6.46 0.13
CA SER A 174 -3.01 -7.82 0.50
C SER A 174 -2.63 -8.77 -0.62
N TYR A 175 -2.07 -9.92 -0.26
CA TYR A 175 -1.66 -10.94 -1.19
C TYR A 175 -2.28 -12.26 -0.76
N GLU A 176 -3.22 -12.76 -1.56
CA GLU A 176 -4.00 -13.95 -1.24
C GLU A 176 -3.98 -14.96 -2.37
N GLU A 177 -3.98 -16.25 -2.04
CA GLU A 177 -4.21 -17.33 -2.98
C GLU A 177 -5.71 -17.41 -3.31
N ILE A 178 -6.00 -17.61 -4.58
CA ILE A 178 -7.39 -17.80 -5.03
C ILE A 178 -7.80 -19.27 -4.86
#